data_520b79d5558722e756f1d83409b49872
#
_entry.id   520b79d5558722e756f1d83409b49872
#
_cell.length_a   1.000
_cell.length_b   1.000
_cell.length_c   1.000
_cell.angle_alpha   90.00
_cell.angle_beta   90.00
_cell.angle_gamma   90.00
#
_symmetry.space_group_name_H-M   'P 1'
#
loop_
_entity.id
_entity.type
_entity.pdbx_description
1 polymer ?
#
loop_
_entity_poly.entity_id
_entity_poly.type
_entity_poly.pdbx_seq_one_letter_code
_entity_poly.pdbx_strand_id
1 'polypeptide(L)'
;MNIRYRVELSEAERAELTALLSGGRHAARKLKRAQILLAADAGVSDEAITSSVSVSGSTVYRTKRRFVEGNLELALSEEARPGAARKLSGKERALLVATACSSPPEGRKRWTLDLLAGAMVKLTEHDGLSRETIRRRLAEDDLKPWRRDMWCIPQVDGSYVARMEDVLDLYAEQPDPKRPVVCFDESPTQLIGEVRQPIPAAPGQLERYDCEYRRNGTANLFVFLDAHKSWRHVKVTEQRTARDFAICMRDLADTHYADADLIRVVLDNLSTHNPGALYETFPPPEAHRILQRLEFHYTPKHASWLNMVEIEIGVLRGQCLDRRIGEREVLIAQIEAWQRQRNASGASVNWKFTTQKARHKLARAYPDTAKES
;
A
#
# COMPACT_ATOMS: atom_id res chain seq x y z
N MET A 1 -52.36 25.09 -26.35
CA MET A 1 -51.36 26.05 -26.84
C MET A 1 -49.99 25.40 -26.94
N ASN A 2 -49.42 25.23 -28.11
CA ASN A 2 -48.06 24.67 -28.25
C ASN A 2 -47.05 25.73 -27.85
N ILE A 3 -46.42 25.59 -26.71
CA ILE A 3 -45.37 26.52 -26.26
C ILE A 3 -44.13 26.30 -27.12
N ARG A 4 -43.75 27.30 -27.90
CA ARG A 4 -42.52 27.28 -28.69
C ARG A 4 -41.40 27.90 -27.87
N TYR A 5 -40.41 27.13 -27.47
CA TYR A 5 -39.19 27.60 -26.81
C TYR A 5 -38.25 28.23 -27.89
N ARG A 6 -37.99 29.51 -27.77
CA ARG A 6 -37.01 30.20 -28.63
C ARG A 6 -35.63 30.15 -27.97
N VAL A 7 -34.66 29.67 -28.70
CA VAL A 7 -33.26 29.62 -28.28
C VAL A 7 -32.57 30.88 -28.79
N GLU A 8 -31.93 31.62 -27.89
CA GLU A 8 -31.08 32.76 -28.16
C GLU A 8 -29.78 32.59 -27.40
N LEU A 9 -28.70 32.21 -28.11
CA LEU A 9 -27.40 31.98 -27.53
C LEU A 9 -26.61 33.30 -27.45
N SER A 10 -25.95 33.52 -26.34
CA SER A 10 -24.91 34.53 -26.22
C SER A 10 -23.68 34.18 -27.08
N GLU A 11 -22.83 35.16 -27.36
CA GLU A 11 -21.58 34.92 -28.13
C GLU A 11 -20.68 33.90 -27.45
N ALA A 12 -20.61 33.94 -26.10
CA ALA A 12 -19.83 33.00 -25.31
C ALA A 12 -20.36 31.55 -25.41
N GLU A 13 -21.69 31.37 -25.28
CA GLU A 13 -22.33 30.07 -25.43
C GLU A 13 -22.20 29.49 -26.84
N ARG A 14 -22.30 30.34 -27.86
CA ARG A 14 -22.10 29.95 -29.24
C ARG A 14 -20.66 29.50 -29.49
N ALA A 15 -19.68 30.21 -28.93
CA ALA A 15 -18.28 29.84 -29.01
C ALA A 15 -18.01 28.50 -28.30
N GLU A 16 -18.58 28.31 -27.09
CA GLU A 16 -18.46 27.07 -26.33
C GLU A 16 -19.04 25.86 -27.09
N LEU A 17 -20.23 26.01 -27.66
CA LEU A 17 -20.87 24.95 -28.43
C LEU A 17 -20.09 24.61 -29.70
N THR A 18 -19.55 25.63 -30.38
CA THR A 18 -18.74 25.43 -31.57
C THR A 18 -17.42 24.73 -31.25
N ALA A 19 -16.75 25.12 -30.16
CA ALA A 19 -15.56 24.45 -29.66
C ALA A 19 -15.84 22.99 -29.27
N LEU A 20 -16.99 22.72 -28.64
CA LEU A 20 -17.42 21.35 -28.29
C LEU A 20 -17.59 20.46 -29.54
N LEU A 21 -18.00 21.01 -30.65
CA LEU A 21 -18.18 20.27 -31.89
C LEU A 21 -16.91 20.13 -32.74
N SER A 22 -15.92 21.02 -32.56
CA SER A 22 -14.68 21.03 -33.32
C SER A 22 -13.61 20.06 -32.83
N GLY A 23 -13.69 19.56 -31.57
CA GLY A 23 -12.68 18.64 -31.04
C GLY A 23 -13.00 18.07 -29.67
N GLY A 24 -12.19 17.08 -29.23
CA GLY A 24 -12.33 16.43 -27.93
C GLY A 24 -13.14 15.14 -27.97
N ARG A 25 -13.10 14.39 -26.86
CA ARG A 25 -13.90 13.15 -26.66
C ARG A 25 -15.16 13.48 -25.86
N HIS A 26 -16.29 13.59 -26.53
CA HIS A 26 -17.57 13.92 -25.91
C HIS A 26 -18.63 12.82 -26.17
N ALA A 27 -19.57 12.69 -25.24
CA ALA A 27 -20.69 11.79 -25.45
C ALA A 27 -21.53 12.20 -26.67
N ALA A 28 -21.88 11.27 -27.54
CA ALA A 28 -22.63 11.53 -28.77
C ALA A 28 -23.94 12.31 -28.52
N ARG A 29 -24.60 12.07 -27.38
CA ARG A 29 -25.80 12.80 -27.00
C ARG A 29 -25.54 14.27 -26.67
N LYS A 30 -24.38 14.58 -26.05
CA LYS A 30 -23.97 15.95 -25.76
C LYS A 30 -23.71 16.73 -27.04
N LEU A 31 -23.02 16.09 -28.00
CA LEU A 31 -22.77 16.68 -29.33
C LEU A 31 -24.08 16.96 -30.09
N LYS A 32 -25.02 15.99 -30.08
CA LYS A 32 -26.33 16.20 -30.74
C LYS A 32 -27.13 17.33 -30.09
N ARG A 33 -27.08 17.49 -28.78
CA ARG A 33 -27.73 18.63 -28.10
C ARG A 33 -27.07 19.97 -28.44
N ALA A 34 -25.76 20.01 -28.57
CA ALA A 34 -25.05 21.18 -29.02
C ALA A 34 -25.48 21.58 -30.46
N GLN A 35 -25.56 20.61 -31.37
CA GLN A 35 -26.07 20.85 -32.74
C GLN A 35 -27.51 21.37 -32.76
N ILE A 36 -28.38 20.81 -31.92
CA ILE A 36 -29.78 21.27 -31.79
C ILE A 36 -29.83 22.74 -31.37
N LEU A 37 -29.04 23.14 -30.35
CA LEU A 37 -29.06 24.53 -29.83
C LEU A 37 -28.51 25.50 -30.83
N LEU A 38 -27.40 25.20 -31.53
CA LEU A 38 -26.84 26.04 -32.59
C LEU A 38 -27.80 26.20 -33.77
N ALA A 39 -28.41 25.12 -34.22
CA ALA A 39 -29.39 25.16 -35.32
C ALA A 39 -30.67 25.95 -34.91
N ALA A 40 -31.11 25.79 -33.68
CA ALA A 40 -32.28 26.53 -33.18
C ALA A 40 -31.99 28.04 -33.03
N ASP A 41 -30.79 28.42 -32.58
CA ASP A 41 -30.32 29.82 -32.54
C ASP A 41 -30.21 30.44 -33.93
N ALA A 42 -29.82 29.66 -34.94
CA ALA A 42 -29.79 30.07 -36.35
C ALA A 42 -31.19 30.15 -36.99
N GLY A 43 -32.26 29.92 -36.25
CA GLY A 43 -33.64 30.00 -36.72
C GLY A 43 -34.14 28.82 -37.57
N VAL A 44 -33.42 27.70 -37.55
CA VAL A 44 -33.80 26.47 -38.27
C VAL A 44 -35.06 25.85 -37.61
N SER A 45 -36.03 25.40 -38.45
CA SER A 45 -37.24 24.79 -37.94
C SER A 45 -36.98 23.46 -37.22
N ASP A 46 -37.84 23.11 -36.24
CA ASP A 46 -37.69 21.86 -35.44
C ASP A 46 -37.72 20.62 -36.34
N GLU A 47 -38.46 20.62 -37.42
CA GLU A 47 -38.53 19.51 -38.40
C GLU A 47 -37.20 19.38 -39.16
N ALA A 48 -36.61 20.51 -39.57
CA ALA A 48 -35.31 20.51 -40.26
C ALA A 48 -34.18 20.10 -39.29
N ILE A 49 -34.21 20.53 -37.99
CA ILE A 49 -33.28 20.10 -36.97
C ILE A 49 -33.42 18.59 -36.73
N THR A 50 -34.63 18.08 -36.63
CA THR A 50 -34.90 16.65 -36.46
C THR A 50 -34.22 15.80 -37.55
N SER A 51 -34.36 16.25 -38.78
CA SER A 51 -33.75 15.60 -39.95
C SER A 51 -32.23 15.70 -39.98
N SER A 52 -31.69 16.90 -39.80
CA SER A 52 -30.24 17.16 -39.94
C SER A 52 -29.41 16.52 -38.81
N VAL A 53 -29.91 16.55 -37.57
CA VAL A 53 -29.22 15.98 -36.39
C VAL A 53 -29.56 14.50 -36.18
N SER A 54 -30.53 13.94 -36.93
CA SER A 54 -31.02 12.58 -36.79
C SER A 54 -31.46 12.28 -35.35
N VAL A 55 -32.42 13.04 -34.83
CA VAL A 55 -33.05 12.89 -33.51
C VAL A 55 -34.56 13.00 -33.59
N SER A 56 -35.28 12.56 -32.56
CA SER A 56 -36.73 12.74 -32.51
C SER A 56 -37.10 14.20 -32.15
N GLY A 57 -38.25 14.67 -32.62
CA GLY A 57 -38.80 15.99 -32.30
C GLY A 57 -38.96 16.20 -30.78
N SER A 58 -39.26 15.14 -30.03
CA SER A 58 -39.30 15.21 -28.56
C SER A 58 -37.93 15.49 -27.94
N THR A 59 -36.83 15.10 -28.61
CA THR A 59 -35.44 15.44 -28.16
C THR A 59 -35.14 16.90 -28.44
N VAL A 60 -35.52 17.41 -29.62
CA VAL A 60 -35.35 18.82 -29.95
C VAL A 60 -36.12 19.69 -28.96
N TYR A 61 -37.40 19.39 -28.72
CA TYR A 61 -38.27 20.10 -27.79
C TYR A 61 -37.67 20.12 -26.37
N ARG A 62 -37.28 18.97 -25.83
CA ARG A 62 -36.68 18.85 -24.49
C ARG A 62 -35.36 19.60 -24.34
N THR A 63 -34.51 19.57 -25.39
CA THR A 63 -33.23 20.29 -25.36
C THR A 63 -33.46 21.79 -25.32
N LYS A 64 -34.31 22.31 -26.17
CA LYS A 64 -34.72 23.74 -26.22
C LYS A 64 -35.35 24.17 -24.90
N ARG A 65 -36.30 23.41 -24.40
CA ARG A 65 -36.95 23.67 -23.09
C ARG A 65 -35.91 23.77 -21.97
N ARG A 66 -34.99 22.83 -21.86
CA ARG A 66 -33.98 22.81 -20.80
C ARG A 66 -32.99 23.98 -20.89
N PHE A 67 -32.73 24.47 -22.07
CA PHE A 67 -31.94 25.66 -22.27
C PHE A 67 -32.69 26.89 -21.80
N VAL A 68 -33.93 27.11 -22.25
CA VAL A 68 -34.74 28.28 -21.94
C VAL A 68 -35.21 28.36 -20.50
N GLU A 69 -35.60 27.22 -19.90
CA GLU A 69 -36.03 27.14 -18.49
C GLU A 69 -34.85 27.02 -17.50
N GLY A 70 -33.63 26.74 -17.98
CA GLY A 70 -32.45 26.54 -17.16
C GLY A 70 -31.23 27.28 -17.70
N ASN A 71 -30.26 26.56 -18.21
CA ASN A 71 -29.04 27.09 -18.77
C ASN A 71 -28.39 26.10 -19.77
N LEU A 72 -27.27 26.50 -20.36
CA LEU A 72 -26.52 25.69 -21.33
C LEU A 72 -26.06 24.34 -20.72
N GLU A 73 -25.54 24.37 -19.51
CA GLU A 73 -25.04 23.15 -18.83
C GLU A 73 -26.18 22.13 -18.61
N LEU A 74 -27.34 22.57 -18.15
CA LEU A 74 -28.53 21.72 -18.00
C LEU A 74 -29.01 21.17 -19.33
N ALA A 75 -28.99 21.96 -20.38
CA ALA A 75 -29.40 21.50 -21.71
C ALA A 75 -28.45 20.42 -22.27
N LEU A 76 -27.15 20.53 -22.01
CA LEU A 76 -26.12 19.59 -22.47
C LEU A 76 -26.01 18.34 -21.59
N SER A 77 -26.31 18.42 -20.27
CA SER A 77 -26.22 17.31 -19.34
C SER A 77 -27.39 16.33 -19.45
N GLU A 78 -27.21 15.12 -18.97
CA GLU A 78 -28.32 14.18 -18.76
C GLU A 78 -28.91 14.36 -17.36
N GLU A 79 -30.22 14.30 -17.24
CA GLU A 79 -30.86 14.21 -15.93
C GLU A 79 -30.50 12.86 -15.29
N ALA A 80 -30.19 12.91 -13.98
CA ALA A 80 -30.01 11.71 -13.21
C ALA A 80 -31.29 10.87 -13.27
N ARG A 81 -31.20 9.68 -13.79
CA ARG A 81 -32.35 8.76 -13.81
C ARG A 81 -32.71 8.40 -12.36
N PRO A 82 -33.96 8.48 -11.95
CA PRO A 82 -34.37 7.96 -10.66
C PRO A 82 -34.01 6.47 -10.64
N GLY A 83 -33.04 6.11 -9.76
CA GLY A 83 -32.64 4.71 -9.57
C GLY A 83 -33.79 3.90 -8.96
N ALA A 84 -33.66 2.57 -8.97
CA ALA A 84 -34.58 1.70 -8.24
C ALA A 84 -34.62 2.07 -6.75
N ALA A 85 -35.79 1.97 -6.13
CA ALA A 85 -35.94 2.21 -4.71
C ALA A 85 -34.93 1.38 -3.89
N ARG A 86 -34.38 2.00 -2.85
CA ARG A 86 -33.39 1.34 -1.99
C ARG A 86 -34.05 0.18 -1.22
N LYS A 87 -33.52 -1.04 -1.34
CA LYS A 87 -34.04 -2.20 -0.63
C LYS A 87 -33.98 -2.07 0.90
N LEU A 88 -32.94 -1.44 1.43
CA LEU A 88 -32.78 -1.21 2.87
C LEU A 88 -33.18 0.24 3.21
N SER A 89 -34.10 0.37 4.15
CA SER A 89 -34.48 1.67 4.78
C SER A 89 -33.33 2.25 5.63
N GLY A 90 -33.48 3.47 6.08
CA GLY A 90 -32.48 4.10 6.96
C GLY A 90 -32.28 3.35 8.29
N LYS A 91 -33.34 2.80 8.87
CA LYS A 91 -33.27 1.99 10.10
C LYS A 91 -32.55 0.67 9.86
N GLU A 92 -32.85 0.00 8.77
CA GLU A 92 -32.22 -1.28 8.40
C GLU A 92 -30.75 -1.08 8.02
N ARG A 93 -30.38 0.06 7.42
CA ARG A 93 -28.99 0.44 7.20
C ARG A 93 -28.24 0.60 8.52
N ALA A 94 -28.81 1.32 9.50
CA ALA A 94 -28.21 1.45 10.81
C ALA A 94 -28.03 0.09 11.51
N LEU A 95 -29.02 -0.80 11.38
CA LEU A 95 -28.93 -2.18 11.87
C LEU A 95 -27.82 -2.97 11.18
N LEU A 96 -27.67 -2.84 9.86
CA LEU A 96 -26.57 -3.47 9.11
C LEU A 96 -25.19 -2.98 9.60
N VAL A 97 -25.03 -1.67 9.80
CA VAL A 97 -23.80 -1.08 10.33
C VAL A 97 -23.49 -1.63 11.73
N ALA A 98 -24.48 -1.62 12.63
CA ALA A 98 -24.34 -2.14 13.98
C ALA A 98 -23.95 -3.64 13.96
N THR A 99 -24.61 -4.45 13.12
CA THR A 99 -24.28 -5.88 12.95
C THR A 99 -22.86 -6.05 12.42
N ALA A 100 -22.45 -5.28 11.42
CA ALA A 100 -21.11 -5.36 10.83
C ALA A 100 -20.00 -4.97 11.80
N CYS A 101 -20.29 -4.09 12.76
CA CYS A 101 -19.37 -3.67 13.83
C CYS A 101 -19.38 -4.60 15.04
N SER A 102 -20.33 -5.53 15.14
CA SER A 102 -20.40 -6.52 16.23
C SER A 102 -19.46 -7.69 16.01
N SER A 103 -19.30 -8.55 17.03
CA SER A 103 -18.58 -9.82 16.89
C SER A 103 -19.26 -10.70 15.84
N PRO A 104 -18.51 -11.38 14.98
CA PRO A 104 -19.08 -12.33 14.03
C PRO A 104 -19.67 -13.54 14.79
N PRO A 105 -20.53 -14.34 14.14
CA PRO A 105 -21.11 -15.54 14.74
C PRO A 105 -20.02 -16.50 15.24
N GLU A 106 -20.37 -17.30 16.26
CA GLU A 106 -19.48 -18.33 16.79
C GLU A 106 -18.94 -19.25 15.69
N GLY A 107 -17.67 -19.60 15.74
CA GLY A 107 -16.97 -20.36 14.70
C GLY A 107 -16.58 -19.55 13.46
N ARG A 108 -16.79 -18.24 13.46
CA ARG A 108 -16.39 -17.34 12.37
C ARG A 108 -15.38 -16.29 12.84
N LYS A 109 -14.27 -16.16 12.09
CA LYS A 109 -13.21 -15.19 12.40
C LYS A 109 -13.61 -13.74 12.10
N ARG A 110 -14.53 -13.55 11.14
CA ARG A 110 -14.93 -12.22 10.62
C ARG A 110 -16.29 -12.29 9.95
N TRP A 111 -16.95 -11.14 9.86
CA TRP A 111 -18.12 -10.98 9.02
C TRP A 111 -17.73 -11.07 7.53
N THR A 112 -18.53 -11.78 6.75
CA THR A 112 -18.51 -11.77 5.28
C THR A 112 -19.79 -11.13 4.77
N LEU A 113 -19.82 -10.74 3.50
CA LEU A 113 -21.04 -10.18 2.89
C LEU A 113 -22.21 -11.15 2.92
N ASP A 114 -21.95 -12.46 2.74
CA ASP A 114 -22.97 -13.49 2.79
C ASP A 114 -23.51 -13.70 4.22
N LEU A 115 -22.64 -13.69 5.22
CA LEU A 115 -23.06 -13.76 6.62
C LEU A 115 -23.90 -12.56 7.03
N LEU A 116 -23.50 -11.35 6.60
CA LEU A 116 -24.27 -10.13 6.85
C LEU A 116 -25.61 -10.15 6.11
N ALA A 117 -25.66 -10.62 4.87
CA ALA A 117 -26.91 -10.77 4.12
C ALA A 117 -27.86 -11.72 4.85
N GLY A 118 -27.36 -12.90 5.29
CA GLY A 118 -28.14 -13.85 6.06
C GLY A 118 -28.57 -13.35 7.43
N ALA A 119 -27.73 -12.58 8.13
CA ALA A 119 -28.08 -11.95 9.40
C ALA A 119 -29.19 -10.89 9.22
N MET A 120 -29.06 -10.06 8.19
CA MET A 120 -30.05 -9.02 7.90
C MET A 120 -31.42 -9.62 7.51
N VAL A 121 -31.44 -10.72 6.76
CA VAL A 121 -32.70 -11.43 6.45
C VAL A 121 -33.38 -11.94 7.72
N LYS A 122 -32.62 -12.39 8.71
CA LYS A 122 -33.15 -12.82 10.01
C LYS A 122 -33.63 -11.67 10.91
N LEU A 123 -33.07 -10.50 10.75
CA LEU A 123 -33.33 -9.32 11.59
C LEU A 123 -34.35 -8.35 10.97
N THR A 124 -34.74 -8.59 9.73
CA THR A 124 -35.68 -7.75 8.96
C THR A 124 -36.73 -8.61 8.27
N GLU A 125 -37.73 -7.97 7.65
CA GLU A 125 -38.81 -8.65 6.91
C GLU A 125 -38.45 -8.97 5.46
N HIS A 126 -37.16 -8.88 5.08
CA HIS A 126 -36.74 -9.21 3.71
C HIS A 126 -36.62 -10.72 3.47
N ASP A 127 -37.24 -11.23 2.43
CA ASP A 127 -37.12 -12.63 2.01
C ASP A 127 -35.72 -12.99 1.50
N GLY A 128 -34.95 -11.99 1.05
CA GLY A 128 -33.59 -12.17 0.58
C GLY A 128 -32.87 -10.87 0.24
N LEU A 129 -31.60 -10.83 0.62
CA LEU A 129 -30.69 -9.71 0.34
C LEU A 129 -29.46 -10.23 -0.40
N SER A 130 -29.11 -9.59 -1.51
CA SER A 130 -27.89 -9.94 -2.23
C SER A 130 -26.65 -9.35 -1.51
N ARG A 131 -25.53 -10.08 -1.60
CA ARG A 131 -24.23 -9.60 -1.12
C ARG A 131 -23.84 -8.24 -1.72
N GLU A 132 -24.25 -7.95 -2.95
CA GLU A 132 -23.99 -6.67 -3.61
C GLU A 132 -24.82 -5.54 -2.97
N THR A 133 -26.06 -5.81 -2.56
CA THR A 133 -26.86 -4.85 -1.78
C THR A 133 -26.15 -4.50 -0.47
N ILE A 134 -25.68 -5.51 0.27
CA ILE A 134 -24.91 -5.31 1.52
C ILE A 134 -23.63 -4.52 1.25
N ARG A 135 -22.85 -4.92 0.23
CA ARG A 135 -21.59 -4.24 -0.13
C ARG A 135 -21.80 -2.77 -0.43
N ARG A 136 -22.82 -2.41 -1.22
CA ARG A 136 -23.13 -1.01 -1.57
C ARG A 136 -23.53 -0.20 -0.35
N ARG A 137 -24.31 -0.77 0.57
CA ARG A 137 -24.74 -0.06 1.79
C ARG A 137 -23.55 0.16 2.73
N LEU A 138 -22.70 -0.82 2.95
CA LEU A 138 -21.50 -0.66 3.77
C LEU A 138 -20.48 0.30 3.16
N ALA A 139 -20.41 0.38 1.82
CA ALA A 139 -19.54 1.32 1.13
C ALA A 139 -19.95 2.81 1.35
N GLU A 140 -21.23 3.08 1.60
CA GLU A 140 -21.72 4.43 1.94
C GLU A 140 -21.15 4.92 3.28
N ASP A 141 -20.74 4.00 4.17
CA ASP A 141 -20.15 4.27 5.48
C ASP A 141 -18.65 3.93 5.52
N ASP A 142 -18.03 3.68 4.36
CA ASP A 142 -16.63 3.18 4.17
C ASP A 142 -16.28 1.96 5.04
N LEU A 143 -17.27 1.12 5.32
CA LEU A 143 -17.16 -0.03 6.21
C LEU A 143 -16.78 -1.29 5.42
N LYS A 144 -15.68 -1.94 5.82
CA LYS A 144 -15.16 -3.18 5.22
C LYS A 144 -14.86 -4.21 6.31
N PRO A 145 -15.89 -4.83 6.95
CA PRO A 145 -15.71 -5.67 8.14
C PRO A 145 -14.91 -6.97 7.87
N TRP A 146 -14.67 -7.28 6.62
CA TRP A 146 -13.79 -8.39 6.19
C TRP A 146 -12.31 -8.01 6.14
N ARG A 147 -11.96 -6.69 6.20
CA ARG A 147 -10.59 -6.20 6.33
C ARG A 147 -10.24 -6.05 7.80
N ARG A 148 -9.03 -6.42 8.13
CA ARG A 148 -8.42 -6.15 9.43
C ARG A 148 -7.05 -5.61 9.15
N ASP A 149 -6.76 -4.46 9.68
CA ASP A 149 -5.42 -3.93 9.75
C ASP A 149 -4.86 -4.27 11.14
N MET A 150 -3.59 -4.67 11.16
CA MET A 150 -2.88 -4.87 12.41
C MET A 150 -2.61 -3.49 12.99
N TRP A 151 -3.19 -3.21 14.14
CA TRP A 151 -3.05 -1.96 14.82
C TRP A 151 -2.28 -2.16 16.11
N CYS A 152 -1.08 -1.62 16.16
CA CYS A 152 -0.33 -1.44 17.37
C CYS A 152 -0.24 0.06 17.59
N ILE A 153 -0.79 0.57 18.71
CA ILE A 153 -0.35 1.86 19.21
C ILE A 153 0.85 1.56 20.10
N PRO A 154 2.09 1.83 19.66
CA PRO A 154 3.19 1.87 20.60
C PRO A 154 2.85 2.93 21.64
N GLN A 155 3.12 2.66 22.91
CA GLN A 155 3.19 3.75 23.88
C GLN A 155 4.33 4.64 23.43
N VAL A 156 3.98 5.77 22.84
CA VAL A 156 4.95 6.78 22.41
C VAL A 156 5.27 7.60 23.64
N ASP A 157 6.26 7.15 24.37
CA ASP A 157 6.88 7.86 25.48
C ASP A 157 8.13 8.62 25.01
N GLY A 158 8.76 9.36 25.92
CA GLY A 158 9.98 10.09 25.60
C GLY A 158 11.11 9.18 25.11
N SER A 159 11.19 7.92 25.60
CA SER A 159 12.18 6.93 25.16
C SER A 159 11.94 6.47 23.72
N TYR A 160 10.66 6.28 23.36
CA TYR A 160 10.29 5.96 21.97
C TYR A 160 10.72 7.08 21.03
N VAL A 161 10.38 8.34 21.38
CA VAL A 161 10.71 9.50 20.55
C VAL A 161 12.22 9.66 20.41
N ALA A 162 12.96 9.57 21.51
CA ALA A 162 14.42 9.71 21.47
C ALA A 162 15.08 8.68 20.54
N ARG A 163 14.70 7.41 20.63
CA ARG A 163 15.24 6.36 19.74
C ARG A 163 14.78 6.53 18.29
N MET A 164 13.55 6.98 18.08
CA MET A 164 13.04 7.22 16.71
C MET A 164 13.81 8.36 16.05
N GLU A 165 13.97 9.48 16.73
CA GLU A 165 14.70 10.64 16.19
C GLU A 165 16.18 10.32 15.98
N ASP A 166 16.81 9.60 16.90
CA ASP A 166 18.20 9.14 16.77
C ASP A 166 18.41 8.35 15.46
N VAL A 167 17.56 7.37 15.16
CA VAL A 167 17.64 6.59 13.92
C VAL A 167 17.34 7.45 12.68
N LEU A 168 16.37 8.34 12.75
CA LEU A 168 16.01 9.21 11.63
C LEU A 168 17.11 10.23 11.31
N ASP A 169 17.80 10.73 12.33
CA ASP A 169 18.90 11.66 12.17
C ASP A 169 20.12 10.98 11.53
N LEU A 170 20.41 9.73 11.91
CA LEU A 170 21.43 8.91 11.22
C LEU A 170 21.14 8.76 9.72
N TYR A 171 19.89 8.54 9.34
CA TYR A 171 19.50 8.39 7.93
C TYR A 171 19.58 9.71 7.15
N ALA A 172 19.49 10.84 7.84
CA ALA A 172 19.58 12.17 7.25
C ALA A 172 21.02 12.70 7.11
N GLU A 173 21.98 12.04 7.74
CA GLU A 173 23.38 12.43 7.67
C GLU A 173 23.98 12.26 6.26
N GLN A 174 25.04 13.00 5.99
CA GLN A 174 25.83 12.79 4.78
C GLN A 174 26.66 11.49 4.90
N PRO A 175 26.83 10.75 3.81
CA PRO A 175 27.62 9.53 3.80
C PRO A 175 29.06 9.77 4.30
N ASP A 176 29.47 9.03 5.31
CA ASP A 176 30.86 9.04 5.82
C ASP A 176 31.44 7.62 5.79
N PRO A 177 32.44 7.35 4.92
CA PRO A 177 33.08 6.03 4.83
C PRO A 177 33.78 5.60 6.12
N LYS A 178 34.18 6.54 6.97
CA LYS A 178 34.81 6.26 8.26
C LYS A 178 33.81 5.98 9.38
N ARG A 179 32.57 6.43 9.17
CA ARG A 179 31.46 6.23 10.11
C ARG A 179 30.19 5.75 9.40
N PRO A 180 30.21 4.59 8.72
CA PRO A 180 29.08 4.07 8.00
C PRO A 180 27.88 3.82 8.93
N VAL A 181 26.66 3.90 8.38
CA VAL A 181 25.41 3.53 9.05
C VAL A 181 24.91 2.25 8.41
N VAL A 182 24.86 1.18 9.18
CA VAL A 182 24.46 -0.15 8.69
C VAL A 182 23.23 -0.62 9.44
N CYS A 183 22.15 -0.84 8.72
CA CYS A 183 20.92 -1.45 9.24
C CYS A 183 21.06 -2.96 9.25
N PHE A 184 20.61 -3.61 10.31
CA PHE A 184 20.75 -5.05 10.55
C PHE A 184 19.44 -5.64 11.05
N ASP A 185 19.06 -6.83 10.53
CA ASP A 185 17.93 -7.61 11.02
C ASP A 185 18.00 -9.07 10.57
N GLU A 186 17.16 -9.94 11.16
CA GLU A 186 17.06 -11.35 10.78
C GLU A 186 15.74 -11.70 10.09
N SER A 187 15.83 -12.69 9.21
CA SER A 187 14.67 -13.24 8.50
C SER A 187 14.75 -14.76 8.43
N PRO A 188 13.88 -15.49 9.14
CA PRO A 188 13.81 -16.94 8.97
C PRO A 188 13.20 -17.30 7.62
N THR A 189 13.76 -18.32 6.99
CA THR A 189 13.31 -18.86 5.71
C THR A 189 13.16 -20.36 5.80
N GLN A 190 11.99 -20.90 5.43
CA GLN A 190 11.74 -22.32 5.40
C GLN A 190 12.33 -22.94 4.14
N LEU A 191 13.11 -24.01 4.29
CA LEU A 191 13.61 -24.81 3.19
C LEU A 191 12.50 -25.76 2.74
N ILE A 192 12.04 -25.56 1.50
CA ILE A 192 10.94 -26.32 0.91
C ILE A 192 11.46 -27.02 -0.36
N GLY A 193 11.53 -28.35 -0.31
CA GLY A 193 11.92 -29.19 -1.45
C GLY A 193 10.70 -29.63 -2.26
N GLU A 194 10.92 -29.80 -3.56
CA GLU A 194 9.93 -30.37 -4.47
C GLU A 194 9.80 -31.90 -4.24
N VAL A 195 8.58 -32.43 -4.31
CA VAL A 195 8.32 -33.88 -4.35
C VAL A 195 8.42 -34.38 -5.80
N ARG A 196 7.88 -33.61 -6.74
CA ARG A 196 7.97 -33.85 -8.18
C ARG A 196 8.55 -32.65 -8.87
N GLN A 197 9.29 -32.89 -9.94
CA GLN A 197 9.88 -31.80 -10.74
C GLN A 197 8.76 -30.91 -11.32
N PRO A 198 8.86 -29.57 -11.16
CA PRO A 198 7.95 -28.65 -11.83
C PRO A 198 7.95 -28.82 -13.34
N ILE A 199 6.80 -28.63 -13.96
CA ILE A 199 6.67 -28.57 -15.41
C ILE A 199 6.95 -27.11 -15.83
N PRO A 200 8.00 -26.84 -16.58
CA PRO A 200 8.36 -25.47 -16.95
C PRO A 200 7.28 -24.82 -17.84
N ALA A 201 7.24 -23.50 -17.81
CA ALA A 201 6.37 -22.73 -18.69
C ALA A 201 6.72 -22.94 -20.16
N ALA A 202 5.68 -23.01 -21.01
CA ALA A 202 5.80 -23.08 -22.47
C ALA A 202 4.84 -22.05 -23.11
N PRO A 203 4.99 -21.68 -24.39
CA PRO A 203 4.06 -20.78 -25.06
C PRO A 203 2.61 -21.22 -24.90
N GLY A 204 1.78 -20.36 -24.27
CA GLY A 204 0.38 -20.64 -23.94
C GLY A 204 0.14 -21.56 -22.74
N GLN A 205 1.19 -21.97 -22.02
CA GLN A 205 1.10 -22.81 -20.82
C GLN A 205 1.88 -22.18 -19.67
N LEU A 206 1.24 -22.02 -18.53
CA LEU A 206 1.88 -21.56 -17.30
C LEU A 206 2.75 -22.69 -16.72
N GLU A 207 3.78 -22.29 -15.97
CA GLU A 207 4.53 -23.22 -15.12
C GLU A 207 3.58 -23.94 -14.15
N ARG A 208 3.80 -25.25 -13.95
CA ARG A 208 3.01 -26.06 -13.01
C ARG A 208 3.92 -26.70 -11.99
N TYR A 209 3.66 -26.48 -10.74
CA TYR A 209 4.33 -27.11 -9.61
C TYR A 209 3.37 -27.99 -8.83
N ASP A 210 3.90 -29.00 -8.15
CA ASP A 210 3.10 -29.91 -7.33
C ASP A 210 2.56 -29.20 -6.10
N CYS A 211 1.35 -29.56 -5.66
CA CYS A 211 0.83 -29.13 -4.37
C CYS A 211 1.59 -29.77 -3.18
N GLU A 212 2.17 -30.96 -3.36
CA GLU A 212 2.99 -31.63 -2.39
C GLU A 212 4.40 -31.03 -2.31
N TYR A 213 4.95 -30.93 -1.12
CA TYR A 213 6.29 -30.43 -0.87
C TYR A 213 6.90 -31.08 0.36
N ARG A 214 8.22 -31.09 0.47
CA ARG A 214 8.97 -31.54 1.63
C ARG A 214 9.51 -30.34 2.40
N ARG A 215 9.39 -30.38 3.73
CA ARG A 215 10.03 -29.40 4.62
C ARG A 215 11.40 -29.94 5.02
N ASN A 216 12.46 -29.26 4.59
CA ASN A 216 13.84 -29.65 4.82
C ASN A 216 14.51 -28.85 5.95
N GLY A 217 13.69 -28.18 6.79
CA GLY A 217 14.16 -27.37 7.91
C GLY A 217 13.99 -25.88 7.67
N THR A 218 14.70 -25.07 8.45
CA THR A 218 14.68 -23.61 8.40
C THR A 218 16.12 -23.11 8.35
N ALA A 219 16.39 -22.13 7.52
CA ALA A 219 17.60 -21.32 7.53
C ALA A 219 17.30 -19.94 8.06
N ASN A 220 18.27 -19.26 8.67
CA ASN A 220 18.14 -17.89 9.13
C ASN A 220 19.04 -16.98 8.30
N LEU A 221 18.52 -15.85 7.89
CA LEU A 221 19.22 -14.86 7.10
C LEU A 221 19.54 -13.67 8.00
N PHE A 222 20.81 -13.37 8.18
CA PHE A 222 21.28 -12.13 8.81
C PHE A 222 21.55 -11.12 7.69
N VAL A 223 20.74 -10.08 7.64
CA VAL A 223 20.72 -9.12 6.53
C VAL A 223 21.31 -7.79 6.98
N PHE A 224 22.23 -7.29 6.23
CA PHE A 224 22.87 -5.99 6.40
C PHE A 224 22.56 -5.09 5.21
N LEU A 225 22.32 -3.81 5.49
CA LEU A 225 22.11 -2.77 4.49
C LEU A 225 22.82 -1.49 4.92
N ASP A 226 23.73 -0.98 4.11
CA ASP A 226 24.26 0.37 4.31
C ASP A 226 23.19 1.41 3.95
N ALA A 227 22.86 2.28 4.89
CA ALA A 227 21.78 3.25 4.72
C ALA A 227 22.10 4.31 3.63
N HIS A 228 23.37 4.54 3.34
CA HIS A 228 23.84 5.61 2.46
C HIS A 228 24.48 5.11 1.16
N LYS A 229 24.79 3.81 1.08
CA LYS A 229 25.43 3.21 -0.08
C LYS A 229 24.57 2.08 -0.65
N SER A 230 24.78 1.75 -1.91
CA SER A 230 24.18 0.58 -2.54
C SER A 230 24.92 -0.71 -2.15
N TRP A 231 25.10 -0.95 -0.84
CA TRP A 231 25.75 -2.14 -0.32
C TRP A 231 24.80 -2.91 0.61
N ARG A 232 24.75 -4.20 0.41
CA ARG A 232 24.10 -5.15 1.28
C ARG A 232 24.88 -6.43 1.38
N HIS A 233 24.72 -7.11 2.49
CA HIS A 233 25.26 -8.43 2.73
C HIS A 233 24.23 -9.31 3.42
N VAL A 234 24.16 -10.59 3.05
CA VAL A 234 23.27 -11.56 3.67
C VAL A 234 24.10 -12.79 4.06
N LYS A 235 24.11 -13.11 5.33
CA LYS A 235 24.73 -14.32 5.86
C LYS A 235 23.65 -15.34 6.19
N VAL A 236 23.79 -16.55 5.67
CA VAL A 236 22.86 -17.65 5.92
C VAL A 236 23.42 -18.54 7.03
N THR A 237 22.63 -18.80 8.06
CA THR A 237 23.00 -19.64 9.21
C THR A 237 21.93 -20.70 9.50
N GLU A 238 22.27 -21.71 10.30
CA GLU A 238 21.28 -22.69 10.77
C GLU A 238 20.41 -22.16 11.90
N GLN A 239 21.00 -21.35 12.74
CA GLN A 239 20.36 -20.79 13.93
C GLN A 239 20.50 -19.29 13.94
N ARG A 240 19.78 -18.64 14.85
CA ARG A 240 19.88 -17.21 15.14
C ARG A 240 20.16 -17.03 16.63
N THR A 241 21.36 -17.41 17.01
CA THR A 241 21.82 -17.32 18.40
C THR A 241 22.59 -16.02 18.67
N ALA A 242 22.81 -15.68 19.94
CA ALA A 242 23.70 -14.58 20.32
C ALA A 242 25.10 -14.77 19.74
N ARG A 243 25.57 -16.03 19.61
CA ARG A 243 26.84 -16.34 18.97
C ARG A 243 26.84 -16.00 17.47
N ASP A 244 25.77 -16.33 16.75
CA ASP A 244 25.66 -15.98 15.33
C ASP A 244 25.66 -14.47 15.13
N PHE A 245 24.95 -13.73 15.99
CA PHE A 245 24.98 -12.26 16.02
C PHE A 245 26.40 -11.74 16.27
N ALA A 246 27.08 -12.25 17.28
CA ALA A 246 28.44 -11.80 17.62
C ALA A 246 29.43 -12.05 16.45
N ILE A 247 29.34 -13.19 15.78
CA ILE A 247 30.13 -13.50 14.58
C ILE A 247 29.80 -12.53 13.45
N CYS A 248 28.52 -12.20 13.25
CA CYS A 248 28.10 -11.20 12.25
C CYS A 248 28.67 -9.82 12.54
N MET A 249 28.71 -9.38 13.80
CA MET A 249 29.27 -8.10 14.20
C MET A 249 30.80 -8.07 14.02
N ARG A 250 31.50 -9.17 14.31
CA ARG A 250 32.94 -9.29 14.01
C ARG A 250 33.19 -9.19 12.51
N ASP A 251 32.48 -9.96 11.70
CA ASP A 251 32.65 -9.98 10.24
C ASP A 251 32.32 -8.60 9.64
N LEU A 252 31.34 -7.89 10.19
CA LEU A 252 31.02 -6.51 9.82
C LEU A 252 32.21 -5.58 10.07
N ALA A 253 32.82 -5.66 11.26
CA ALA A 253 33.92 -4.80 11.66
C ALA A 253 35.23 -5.15 10.95
N ASP A 254 35.57 -6.44 10.82
CA ASP A 254 36.89 -6.87 10.39
C ASP A 254 36.99 -7.14 8.89
N THR A 255 35.85 -7.47 8.23
CA THR A 255 35.85 -7.86 6.80
C THR A 255 35.15 -6.80 5.94
N HIS A 256 33.96 -6.38 6.31
CA HIS A 256 33.15 -5.51 5.46
C HIS A 256 33.50 -4.04 5.57
N TYR A 257 33.86 -3.60 6.77
CA TYR A 257 34.21 -2.21 7.09
C TYR A 257 35.54 -2.13 7.85
N ALA A 258 36.55 -2.87 7.38
CA ALA A 258 37.87 -2.94 8.01
C ALA A 258 38.51 -1.54 8.22
N ASP A 259 38.29 -0.63 7.29
CA ASP A 259 38.85 0.74 7.30
C ASP A 259 37.98 1.78 8.00
N ALA A 260 36.79 1.41 8.53
CA ALA A 260 35.94 2.33 9.27
C ALA A 260 36.50 2.56 10.68
N ASP A 261 36.36 3.78 11.18
CA ASP A 261 36.76 4.11 12.55
C ASP A 261 35.66 3.69 13.55
N LEU A 262 34.40 3.89 13.20
CA LEU A 262 33.22 3.54 13.99
C LEU A 262 32.04 3.16 13.09
N ILE A 263 31.47 1.97 13.27
CA ILE A 263 30.31 1.50 12.51
C ILE A 263 29.06 1.70 13.36
N ARG A 264 28.12 2.49 12.87
CA ARG A 264 26.83 2.75 13.54
C ARG A 264 25.81 1.72 13.06
N VAL A 265 25.37 0.85 13.96
CA VAL A 265 24.50 -0.28 13.63
C VAL A 265 23.09 0.01 14.11
N VAL A 266 22.14 0.12 13.17
CA VAL A 266 20.71 0.24 13.46
C VAL A 266 20.10 -1.15 13.52
N LEU A 267 19.48 -1.51 14.65
CA LEU A 267 18.94 -2.83 14.90
C LEU A 267 17.72 -2.76 15.83
N ASP A 268 16.99 -3.90 15.95
CA ASP A 268 15.88 -4.02 16.88
C ASP A 268 16.35 -4.36 18.32
N ASN A 269 15.41 -4.37 19.27
CA ASN A 269 15.70 -4.68 20.68
C ASN A 269 15.59 -6.20 20.99
N LEU A 270 15.98 -7.08 20.08
CA LEU A 270 16.00 -8.50 20.37
C LEU A 270 17.01 -8.82 21.50
N SER A 271 16.70 -9.74 22.39
CA SER A 271 17.56 -10.07 23.53
C SER A 271 18.96 -10.58 23.14
N THR A 272 19.11 -11.12 21.94
CA THR A 272 20.38 -11.55 21.37
C THR A 272 21.22 -10.39 20.80
N HIS A 273 20.61 -9.23 20.56
CA HIS A 273 21.25 -8.05 19.96
C HIS A 273 21.80 -7.11 21.02
N ASN A 274 22.78 -7.57 21.77
CA ASN A 274 23.39 -6.76 22.82
C ASN A 274 24.92 -6.95 22.89
N PRO A 275 25.66 -5.98 23.46
CA PRO A 275 27.11 -6.08 23.59
C PRO A 275 27.59 -7.31 24.35
N GLY A 276 26.79 -7.84 25.28
CA GLY A 276 27.13 -9.02 26.08
C GLY A 276 27.33 -10.27 25.22
N ALA A 277 26.59 -10.38 24.09
CA ALA A 277 26.74 -11.49 23.15
C ALA A 277 28.18 -11.66 22.62
N LEU A 278 28.92 -10.55 22.47
CA LEU A 278 30.32 -10.60 22.03
C LEU A 278 31.23 -11.17 23.12
N TYR A 279 31.01 -10.82 24.39
CA TYR A 279 31.77 -11.36 25.50
C TYR A 279 31.44 -12.82 25.80
N GLU A 280 30.23 -13.26 25.51
CA GLU A 280 29.82 -14.69 25.59
C GLU A 280 30.42 -15.54 24.47
N THR A 281 30.84 -14.88 23.36
CA THR A 281 31.31 -15.60 22.16
C THR A 281 32.82 -15.53 21.99
N PHE A 282 33.45 -14.41 22.30
CA PHE A 282 34.88 -14.14 22.08
C PHE A 282 35.63 -13.91 23.39
N PRO A 283 36.94 -14.13 23.39
CA PRO A 283 37.79 -13.72 24.51
C PRO A 283 37.61 -12.22 24.82
N PRO A 284 37.66 -11.79 26.10
CA PRO A 284 37.40 -10.39 26.49
C PRO A 284 38.17 -9.33 25.72
N PRO A 285 39.49 -9.48 25.43
CA PRO A 285 40.21 -8.49 24.64
C PRO A 285 39.68 -8.35 23.21
N GLU A 286 39.28 -9.44 22.58
CA GLU A 286 38.71 -9.44 21.24
C GLU A 286 37.30 -8.84 21.23
N ALA A 287 36.43 -9.25 22.14
CA ALA A 287 35.09 -8.68 22.29
C ALA A 287 35.16 -7.18 22.51
N HIS A 288 36.07 -6.71 23.37
CA HIS A 288 36.27 -5.28 23.62
C HIS A 288 36.76 -4.52 22.37
N ARG A 289 37.74 -5.07 21.66
CA ARG A 289 38.24 -4.51 20.40
C ARG A 289 37.14 -4.33 19.35
N ILE A 290 36.29 -5.34 19.19
CA ILE A 290 35.17 -5.26 18.23
C ILE A 290 34.19 -4.18 18.70
N LEU A 291 33.80 -4.17 19.97
CA LEU A 291 32.84 -3.22 20.51
C LEU A 291 33.29 -1.78 20.43
N GLN A 292 34.58 -1.51 20.52
CA GLN A 292 35.12 -0.13 20.34
C GLN A 292 34.92 0.40 18.93
N ARG A 293 34.60 -0.47 17.96
CA ARG A 293 34.32 -0.11 16.58
C ARG A 293 32.83 -0.12 16.21
N LEU A 294 31.96 -0.44 17.19
CA LEU A 294 30.51 -0.57 16.98
C LEU A 294 29.76 0.39 17.90
N GLU A 295 28.82 1.12 17.34
CA GLU A 295 27.86 1.93 18.07
C GLU A 295 26.45 1.43 17.74
N PHE A 296 25.70 0.96 18.75
CA PHE A 296 24.38 0.38 18.54
C PHE A 296 23.26 1.41 18.72
N HIS A 297 22.43 1.54 17.70
CA HIS A 297 21.26 2.42 17.66
C HIS A 297 19.99 1.56 17.58
N TYR A 298 19.28 1.46 18.69
CA TYR A 298 18.12 0.57 18.78
C TYR A 298 16.84 1.27 18.33
N THR A 299 16.10 0.65 17.42
CA THR A 299 14.75 1.10 17.07
C THR A 299 13.83 1.06 18.29
N PRO A 300 12.80 1.90 18.37
CA PRO A 300 11.79 1.80 19.43
C PRO A 300 11.07 0.45 19.38
N LYS A 301 10.54 -0.02 20.50
CA LYS A 301 9.68 -1.21 20.54
C LYS A 301 8.49 -1.04 19.61
N HIS A 302 8.14 -2.08 18.86
CA HIS A 302 7.06 -2.08 17.86
C HIS A 302 7.24 -1.09 16.72
N ALA A 303 8.46 -0.69 16.44
CA ALA A 303 8.80 0.24 15.36
C ALA A 303 9.82 -0.36 14.37
N SER A 304 9.71 -1.64 14.04
CA SER A 304 10.57 -2.31 13.04
C SER A 304 10.55 -1.60 11.69
N TRP A 305 9.43 -0.94 11.35
CA TRP A 305 9.30 -0.12 10.16
C TRP A 305 10.36 1.00 10.03
N LEU A 306 10.99 1.40 11.14
CA LEU A 306 12.11 2.36 11.14
C LEU A 306 13.42 1.71 10.70
N ASN A 307 13.54 0.39 10.79
CA ASN A 307 14.73 -0.30 10.32
C ASN A 307 14.68 -0.43 8.79
N MET A 308 15.55 0.31 8.12
CA MET A 308 15.57 0.37 6.64
C MET A 308 15.81 -1.00 6.00
N VAL A 309 16.50 -1.92 6.68
CA VAL A 309 16.78 -3.27 6.18
C VAL A 309 15.53 -4.13 5.97
N GLU A 310 14.43 -3.84 6.69
CA GLU A 310 13.14 -4.52 6.50
C GLU A 310 12.61 -4.37 5.06
N ILE A 311 12.87 -3.21 4.44
CA ILE A 311 12.53 -2.97 3.02
C ILE A 311 13.34 -3.91 2.14
N GLU A 312 14.64 -4.05 2.41
CA GLU A 312 15.54 -4.90 1.62
C GLU A 312 15.21 -6.39 1.81
N ILE A 313 14.83 -6.82 3.02
CA ILE A 313 14.31 -8.17 3.29
C ILE A 313 13.05 -8.43 2.44
N GLY A 314 12.14 -7.46 2.36
CA GLY A 314 10.97 -7.54 1.49
C GLY A 314 11.33 -7.71 0.02
N VAL A 315 12.33 -6.97 -0.45
CA VAL A 315 12.84 -7.08 -1.84
C VAL A 315 13.52 -8.43 -2.08
N LEU A 316 14.34 -8.91 -1.14
CA LEU A 316 14.98 -10.23 -1.21
C LEU A 316 13.92 -11.33 -1.32
N ARG A 317 12.88 -11.28 -0.48
CA ARG A 317 11.76 -12.22 -0.51
C ARG A 317 11.06 -12.24 -1.87
N GLY A 318 10.71 -11.08 -2.41
CA GLY A 318 9.99 -10.98 -3.68
C GLY A 318 10.83 -11.29 -4.92
N GLN A 319 12.13 -11.01 -4.90
CA GLN A 319 12.99 -11.18 -6.07
C GLN A 319 13.74 -12.54 -6.12
N CYS A 320 14.09 -13.08 -4.96
CA CYS A 320 14.95 -14.26 -4.86
C CYS A 320 14.25 -15.46 -4.22
N LEU A 321 13.43 -15.23 -3.17
CA LEU A 321 12.92 -16.29 -2.31
C LEU A 321 11.45 -16.65 -2.56
N ASP A 322 10.78 -15.99 -3.51
CA ASP A 322 9.39 -16.31 -3.90
C ASP A 322 9.33 -17.57 -4.80
N ARG A 323 9.92 -18.63 -4.28
CA ARG A 323 9.98 -19.97 -4.90
C ARG A 323 10.41 -21.02 -3.87
N ARG A 324 10.25 -22.29 -4.19
CA ARG A 324 10.73 -23.38 -3.33
C ARG A 324 12.22 -23.56 -3.48
N ILE A 325 12.95 -23.53 -2.37
CA ILE A 325 14.38 -23.82 -2.28
C ILE A 325 14.55 -24.87 -1.18
N GLY A 326 14.90 -26.08 -1.56
CA GLY A 326 14.94 -27.23 -0.63
C GLY A 326 16.27 -27.40 0.09
N GLU A 327 17.35 -26.84 -0.44
CA GLU A 327 18.71 -27.07 0.06
C GLU A 327 19.36 -25.74 0.44
N ARG A 328 20.09 -25.76 1.56
CA ARG A 328 20.75 -24.58 2.10
C ARG A 328 21.84 -24.05 1.16
N GLU A 329 22.61 -24.93 0.56
CA GLU A 329 23.70 -24.60 -0.39
C GLU A 329 23.14 -23.88 -1.61
N VAL A 330 21.99 -24.33 -2.11
CA VAL A 330 21.27 -23.66 -3.19
C VAL A 330 20.78 -22.29 -2.74
N LEU A 331 20.21 -22.21 -1.53
CA LEU A 331 19.77 -20.93 -0.95
C LEU A 331 20.92 -19.92 -0.87
N ILE A 332 22.08 -20.34 -0.35
CA ILE A 332 23.28 -19.51 -0.26
C ILE A 332 23.68 -19.00 -1.64
N ALA A 333 23.84 -19.90 -2.62
CA ALA A 333 24.27 -19.53 -3.97
C ALA A 333 23.30 -18.54 -4.65
N GLN A 334 21.97 -18.71 -4.44
CA GLN A 334 20.96 -17.81 -4.99
C GLN A 334 21.00 -16.43 -4.33
N ILE A 335 21.14 -16.38 -3.00
CA ILE A 335 21.25 -15.13 -2.26
C ILE A 335 22.53 -14.39 -2.64
N GLU A 336 23.66 -15.06 -2.76
CA GLU A 336 24.92 -14.46 -3.21
C GLU A 336 24.81 -13.88 -4.63
N ALA A 337 24.16 -14.59 -5.55
CA ALA A 337 23.94 -14.10 -6.90
C ALA A 337 23.05 -12.84 -6.89
N TRP A 338 21.95 -12.86 -6.14
CA TRP A 338 21.07 -11.72 -5.97
C TRP A 338 21.80 -10.53 -5.36
N GLN A 339 22.57 -10.74 -4.29
CA GLN A 339 23.35 -9.71 -3.60
C GLN A 339 24.36 -9.07 -4.55
N ARG A 340 25.12 -9.87 -5.31
CA ARG A 340 26.09 -9.35 -6.30
C ARG A 340 25.41 -8.48 -7.35
N GLN A 341 24.28 -8.93 -7.92
CA GLN A 341 23.53 -8.17 -8.91
C GLN A 341 23.00 -6.84 -8.35
N ARG A 342 22.44 -6.87 -7.16
CA ARG A 342 21.89 -5.66 -6.55
C ARG A 342 22.97 -4.66 -6.15
N ASN A 343 24.09 -5.12 -5.61
CA ASN A 343 25.24 -4.25 -5.30
C ASN A 343 25.81 -3.63 -6.58
N ALA A 344 25.95 -4.41 -7.65
CA ALA A 344 26.47 -3.94 -8.93
C ALA A 344 25.51 -2.96 -9.64
N SER A 345 24.18 -3.10 -9.46
CA SER A 345 23.17 -2.21 -10.07
C SER A 345 23.05 -0.85 -9.40
N GLY A 346 23.78 -0.60 -8.32
CA GLY A 346 23.68 0.66 -7.57
C GLY A 346 22.34 0.84 -6.85
N ALA A 347 21.59 -0.24 -6.60
CA ALA A 347 20.29 -0.17 -5.95
C ALA A 347 20.42 0.30 -4.49
N SER A 348 19.69 1.34 -4.12
CA SER A 348 19.66 1.92 -2.78
C SER A 348 18.23 2.16 -2.33
N VAL A 349 18.03 2.29 -1.03
CA VAL A 349 16.75 2.68 -0.44
C VAL A 349 16.74 4.19 -0.27
N ASN A 350 15.76 4.86 -0.87
CA ASN A 350 15.58 6.31 -0.69
C ASN A 350 14.64 6.57 0.49
N TRP A 351 15.23 6.82 1.66
CA TRP A 351 14.47 7.08 2.88
C TRP A 351 13.93 8.51 2.89
N LYS A 352 12.61 8.66 2.89
CA LYS A 352 11.91 9.97 2.77
C LYS A 352 11.31 10.47 4.08
N PHE A 353 11.27 9.64 5.12
CA PHE A 353 10.68 9.99 6.39
C PHE A 353 11.75 10.58 7.31
N THR A 354 11.67 11.87 7.60
CA THR A 354 12.65 12.63 8.40
C THR A 354 12.10 12.95 9.77
N THR A 355 12.96 13.32 10.72
CA THR A 355 12.60 13.81 12.06
C THR A 355 11.56 14.92 12.00
N GLN A 356 11.68 15.87 11.08
CA GLN A 356 10.70 16.94 10.87
C GLN A 356 9.33 16.38 10.47
N LYS A 357 9.30 15.41 9.54
CA LYS A 357 8.05 14.74 9.12
C LYS A 357 7.45 13.90 10.25
N ALA A 358 8.28 13.27 11.08
CA ALA A 358 7.86 12.54 12.25
C ALA A 358 7.15 13.45 13.25
N ARG A 359 7.78 14.57 13.61
CA ARG A 359 7.21 15.58 14.50
C ARG A 359 5.87 16.12 14.01
N HIS A 360 5.74 16.37 12.70
CA HIS A 360 4.49 16.82 12.11
C HIS A 360 3.40 15.73 12.09
N LYS A 361 3.73 14.53 11.60
CA LYS A 361 2.75 13.44 11.43
C LYS A 361 2.33 12.79 12.75
N LEU A 362 3.25 12.70 13.70
CA LEU A 362 3.05 12.05 14.98
C LEU A 362 2.88 13.06 16.13
N ALA A 363 2.58 14.34 15.84
CA ALA A 363 2.48 15.40 16.81
C ALA A 363 1.59 15.06 18.02
N ARG A 364 0.48 14.33 17.79
CA ARG A 364 -0.42 13.88 18.87
C ARG A 364 0.13 12.76 19.74
N ALA A 365 1.17 12.09 19.29
CA ALA A 365 1.80 10.96 19.95
C ALA A 365 3.09 11.37 20.70
N TYR A 366 3.60 12.56 20.45
CA TYR A 366 4.73 13.12 21.22
C TYR A 366 4.27 13.45 22.65
N PRO A 367 5.13 13.25 23.65
CA PRO A 367 4.81 13.59 25.02
C PRO A 367 4.42 15.06 25.15
N ASP A 368 3.32 15.32 25.84
CA ASP A 368 2.79 16.68 26.05
C ASP A 368 3.56 17.33 27.20
N THR A 369 4.57 18.15 26.87
CA THR A 369 5.38 18.88 27.87
C THR A 369 4.61 20.00 28.57
N ALA A 370 3.37 20.29 28.14
CA ALA A 370 2.55 21.39 28.65
C ALA A 370 1.66 21.01 29.85
N LYS A 371 1.72 19.78 30.37
CA LYS A 371 0.85 19.29 31.46
C LYS A 371 1.50 19.28 32.85
N GLU A 372 2.71 19.80 33.01
CA GLU A 372 3.35 19.99 34.32
C GLU A 372 3.61 21.48 34.56
N SER A 373 2.54 22.23 34.84
CA SER A 373 2.62 23.53 35.53
C SER A 373 1.27 23.89 36.13
#